data_84a527487579b299169e74daa9df9f7e
#
_entry.id   84a527487579b299169e74daa9df9f7e
#
_cell.length_a   1.000
_cell.length_b   1.000
_cell.length_c   1.000
_cell.angle_alpha   90.00
_cell.angle_beta   90.00
_cell.angle_gamma   90.00
#
_symmetry.space_group_name_H-M   'P 1'
#
loop_
_entity.id
_entity.type
_entity.pdbx_description
1 polymer ?
#
loop_
_entity_poly.entity_id
_entity_poly.type
_entity_poly.pdbx_seq_one_letter_code
_entity_poly.pdbx_strand_id
1 'polypeptide(L)'
;MPMKAIILSAGYGKRLRPLTDRIPKPLVPVGGKPLIVHHLEKLADAGFREIVINLGHLGSKIPEALGDGSPWGLNIAYSDEGPDPLETGGGITKALPMLGQETFLVVNGDVWCDLDFGEIPERLPEKDDALLFLVPQPEWREKGDFSLQDNRVVESVSPDLLYAGIALYHPRILDGAKVEKFSIVPRLRQSIASDRVGGILHKGSWDDVGTPERLESLQAEFGS
;
A
#
# COMPACT_ATOMS: atom_id res chain seq x y z
N MET A 1 8.59 17.13 -10.75
CA MET A 1 9.11 15.76 -10.98
C MET A 1 7.93 14.82 -10.98
N PRO A 2 7.95 13.72 -11.73
CA PRO A 2 6.87 12.74 -11.63
C PRO A 2 6.77 12.21 -10.19
N MET A 3 5.54 11.93 -9.75
CA MET A 3 5.28 11.40 -8.42
C MET A 3 5.98 10.05 -8.23
N LYS A 4 6.57 9.82 -7.06
CA LYS A 4 7.16 8.54 -6.68
C LYS A 4 6.12 7.66 -6.00
N ALA A 5 6.37 6.34 -5.97
CA ALA A 5 5.55 5.41 -5.21
C ALA A 5 6.41 4.55 -4.28
N ILE A 6 5.81 4.13 -3.17
CA ILE A 6 6.36 3.08 -2.31
C ILE A 6 5.39 1.89 -2.27
N ILE A 7 5.92 0.68 -2.45
CA ILE A 7 5.17 -0.56 -2.24
C ILE A 7 5.63 -1.18 -0.92
N LEU A 8 4.71 -1.31 0.03
CA LEU A 8 4.98 -1.86 1.36
C LEU A 8 4.98 -3.39 1.33
N SER A 9 6.16 -3.98 1.47
CA SER A 9 6.44 -5.39 1.23
C SER A 9 7.16 -6.12 2.37
N ALA A 10 7.41 -5.44 3.51
CA ALA A 10 8.22 -5.99 4.61
C ALA A 10 7.50 -7.00 5.52
N GLY A 11 6.19 -7.15 5.40
CA GLY A 11 5.34 -7.93 6.31
C GLY A 11 5.59 -9.44 6.30
N TYR A 12 5.32 -10.10 7.44
CA TYR A 12 5.50 -11.56 7.60
C TYR A 12 4.50 -12.43 6.84
N GLY A 13 3.33 -11.91 6.46
CA GLY A 13 2.28 -12.70 5.80
C GLY A 13 1.75 -13.89 6.63
N LYS A 14 1.75 -13.82 7.96
CA LYS A 14 1.51 -14.94 8.88
C LYS A 14 0.24 -15.75 8.60
N ARG A 15 -0.83 -15.12 8.10
CA ARG A 15 -2.12 -15.76 7.81
C ARG A 15 -2.09 -16.68 6.58
N LEU A 16 -1.10 -16.52 5.71
CA LEU A 16 -0.89 -17.36 4.51
C LEU A 16 0.13 -18.49 4.73
N ARG A 17 0.56 -18.74 5.97
CA ARG A 17 1.44 -19.89 6.26
C ARG A 17 0.73 -21.21 5.97
N PRO A 18 1.46 -22.22 5.47
CA PRO A 18 2.93 -22.33 5.36
C PRO A 18 3.53 -21.70 4.06
N LEU A 19 2.71 -21.15 3.16
CA LEU A 19 3.17 -20.60 1.89
C LEU A 19 4.21 -19.48 2.11
N THR A 20 3.92 -18.55 3.02
CA THR A 20 4.77 -17.39 3.33
C THR A 20 5.98 -17.69 4.20
N ASP A 21 6.18 -18.95 4.62
CA ASP A 21 7.44 -19.39 5.19
C ASP A 21 8.53 -19.56 4.10
N ARG A 22 8.13 -19.66 2.83
CA ARG A 22 9.02 -19.90 1.68
C ARG A 22 9.03 -18.75 0.66
N ILE A 23 7.93 -18.03 0.53
CA ILE A 23 7.74 -16.97 -0.47
C ILE A 23 7.23 -15.72 0.25
N PRO A 24 7.87 -14.54 0.15
CA PRO A 24 7.31 -13.33 0.72
C PRO A 24 5.95 -13.03 0.09
N LYS A 25 4.98 -12.56 0.88
CA LYS A 25 3.58 -12.38 0.44
C LYS A 25 3.45 -11.60 -0.89
N PRO A 26 4.21 -10.52 -1.16
CA PRO A 26 4.13 -9.81 -2.43
C PRO A 26 4.53 -10.64 -3.67
N LEU A 27 5.29 -11.73 -3.48
CA LEU A 27 5.65 -12.65 -4.55
C LEU A 27 4.70 -13.83 -4.71
N VAL A 28 3.64 -13.94 -3.90
CA VAL A 28 2.61 -14.99 -4.05
C VAL A 28 1.94 -14.81 -5.42
N PRO A 29 1.82 -15.88 -6.25
CA PRO A 29 1.20 -15.79 -7.56
C PRO A 29 -0.31 -15.52 -7.46
N VAL A 30 -0.79 -14.60 -8.27
CA VAL A 30 -2.21 -14.30 -8.50
C VAL A 30 -2.39 -14.14 -10.02
N GLY A 31 -3.30 -14.89 -10.63
CA GLY A 31 -3.50 -14.83 -12.08
C GLY A 31 -2.23 -15.13 -12.88
N GLY A 32 -1.40 -16.06 -12.40
CA GLY A 32 -0.18 -16.51 -13.11
C GLY A 32 1.06 -15.64 -12.94
N LYS A 33 0.99 -14.50 -12.21
CA LYS A 33 2.14 -13.63 -11.92
C LYS A 33 2.17 -13.18 -10.46
N PRO A 34 3.35 -12.79 -9.90
CA PRO A 34 3.44 -12.30 -8.52
C PRO A 34 2.50 -11.12 -8.25
N LEU A 35 1.88 -11.08 -7.07
CA LEU A 35 0.96 -10.01 -6.66
C LEU A 35 1.56 -8.60 -6.84
N ILE A 36 2.82 -8.41 -6.46
CA ILE A 36 3.52 -7.13 -6.61
C ILE A 36 3.68 -6.70 -8.08
N VAL A 37 3.75 -7.67 -9.02
CA VAL A 37 3.90 -7.36 -10.45
C VAL A 37 2.66 -6.68 -11.01
N HIS A 38 1.46 -7.02 -10.50
CA HIS A 38 0.23 -6.30 -10.87
C HIS A 38 0.33 -4.81 -10.51
N HIS A 39 0.95 -4.47 -9.36
CA HIS A 39 1.17 -3.08 -8.99
C HIS A 39 2.22 -2.40 -9.86
N LEU A 40 3.34 -3.09 -10.16
CA LEU A 40 4.40 -2.53 -10.99
C LEU A 40 3.89 -2.20 -12.41
N GLU A 41 3.12 -3.09 -13.01
CA GLU A 41 2.49 -2.85 -14.32
C GLU A 41 1.53 -1.65 -14.27
N LYS A 42 0.60 -1.60 -13.31
CA LYS A 42 -0.31 -0.46 -13.13
C LYS A 42 0.42 0.86 -12.89
N LEU A 43 1.50 0.85 -12.08
CA LEU A 43 2.32 2.04 -11.86
C LEU A 43 3.02 2.49 -13.14
N ALA A 44 3.58 1.55 -13.91
CA ALA A 44 4.23 1.85 -15.19
C ALA A 44 3.26 2.45 -16.20
N ASP A 45 2.06 1.86 -16.34
CA ASP A 45 0.99 2.31 -17.23
C ASP A 45 0.47 3.71 -16.84
N ALA A 46 0.38 3.99 -15.53
CA ALA A 46 0.00 5.29 -14.99
C ALA A 46 1.13 6.36 -15.07
N GLY A 47 2.27 6.01 -15.65
CA GLY A 47 3.36 6.97 -15.86
C GLY A 47 4.34 7.14 -14.70
N PHE A 48 4.22 6.36 -13.61
CA PHE A 48 5.25 6.32 -12.58
C PHE A 48 6.56 5.76 -13.14
N ARG A 49 7.70 6.23 -12.59
CA ARG A 49 9.03 5.75 -13.00
C ARG A 49 9.92 5.39 -11.84
N GLU A 50 9.78 6.06 -10.70
CA GLU A 50 10.58 5.88 -9.50
C GLU A 50 9.76 5.15 -8.44
N ILE A 51 10.15 3.91 -8.13
CA ILE A 51 9.45 3.05 -7.16
C ILE A 51 10.41 2.69 -6.03
N VAL A 52 9.93 2.81 -4.79
CA VAL A 52 10.62 2.29 -3.62
C VAL A 52 9.89 1.04 -3.14
N ILE A 53 10.61 -0.02 -2.81
CA ILE A 53 10.04 -1.23 -2.20
C ILE A 53 10.75 -1.46 -0.88
N ASN A 54 10.01 -1.47 0.25
CA ASN A 54 10.60 -1.82 1.52
C ASN A 54 10.72 -3.34 1.67
N LEU A 55 11.80 -3.78 2.26
CA LEU A 55 12.15 -5.19 2.44
C LEU A 55 12.17 -5.54 3.93
N GLY A 56 11.72 -6.75 4.27
CA GLY A 56 11.74 -7.29 5.62
C GLY A 56 11.82 -8.82 5.57
N HIS A 57 10.77 -9.49 6.00
CA HIS A 57 10.71 -10.97 5.97
C HIS A 57 10.93 -11.54 4.58
N LEU A 58 11.93 -12.43 4.42
CA LEU A 58 12.38 -12.99 3.14
C LEU A 58 12.72 -11.91 2.09
N GLY A 59 13.15 -10.72 2.55
CA GLY A 59 13.30 -9.53 1.73
C GLY A 59 14.23 -9.68 0.54
N SER A 60 15.30 -10.50 0.64
CA SER A 60 16.24 -10.74 -0.47
C SER A 60 15.58 -11.33 -1.72
N LYS A 61 14.51 -12.09 -1.56
CA LYS A 61 13.79 -12.72 -2.68
C LYS A 61 13.08 -11.71 -3.59
N ILE A 62 12.74 -10.53 -3.07
CA ILE A 62 12.05 -9.50 -3.85
C ILE A 62 12.99 -8.89 -4.91
N PRO A 63 14.19 -8.37 -4.57
CA PRO A 63 15.15 -7.92 -5.59
C PRO A 63 15.61 -9.03 -6.53
N GLU A 64 15.75 -10.27 -6.03
CA GLU A 64 16.08 -11.45 -6.88
C GLU A 64 15.03 -11.69 -7.96
N ALA A 65 13.72 -11.45 -7.65
CA ALA A 65 12.63 -11.67 -8.59
C ALA A 65 12.37 -10.48 -9.51
N LEU A 66 12.56 -9.24 -9.04
CA LEU A 66 12.13 -8.01 -9.73
C LEU A 66 13.29 -7.25 -10.38
N GLY A 67 14.53 -7.48 -9.94
CA GLY A 67 15.70 -6.74 -10.43
C GLY A 67 15.60 -5.24 -10.13
N ASP A 68 16.01 -4.43 -11.09
CA ASP A 68 16.02 -2.97 -11.02
C ASP A 68 14.72 -2.31 -11.56
N GLY A 69 13.74 -3.10 -12.01
CA GLY A 69 12.49 -2.62 -12.59
C GLY A 69 12.54 -2.36 -14.09
N SER A 70 13.69 -2.52 -14.75
CA SER A 70 13.85 -2.27 -16.18
C SER A 70 12.87 -3.04 -17.08
N PRO A 71 12.41 -4.28 -16.77
CA PRO A 71 11.40 -4.98 -17.56
C PRO A 71 10.07 -4.23 -17.69
N TRP A 72 9.74 -3.37 -16.71
CA TRP A 72 8.52 -2.53 -16.72
C TRP A 72 8.80 -1.07 -17.07
N GLY A 73 10.04 -0.71 -17.44
CA GLY A 73 10.44 0.67 -17.65
C GLY A 73 10.42 1.52 -16.37
N LEU A 74 10.56 0.87 -15.23
CA LEU A 74 10.63 1.46 -13.90
C LEU A 74 12.08 1.48 -13.39
N ASN A 75 12.34 2.32 -12.39
CA ASN A 75 13.56 2.33 -11.59
C ASN A 75 13.17 1.97 -10.15
N ILE A 76 13.55 0.77 -9.70
CA ILE A 76 13.19 0.26 -8.37
C ILE A 76 14.38 0.44 -7.43
N ALA A 77 14.16 1.18 -6.34
CA ALA A 77 15.06 1.28 -5.21
C ALA A 77 14.52 0.44 -4.03
N TYR A 78 15.39 -0.19 -3.28
CA TYR A 78 15.02 -1.05 -2.17
C TYR A 78 15.40 -0.44 -0.83
N SER A 79 14.43 -0.37 0.12
CA SER A 79 14.62 0.09 1.49
C SER A 79 14.61 -1.11 2.43
N ASP A 80 15.78 -1.63 2.79
CA ASP A 80 15.89 -2.81 3.65
C ASP A 80 15.68 -2.43 5.14
N GLU A 81 14.62 -2.98 5.76
CA GLU A 81 14.29 -2.78 7.18
C GLU A 81 15.03 -3.76 8.10
N GLY A 82 15.68 -4.75 7.53
CA GLY A 82 16.31 -5.84 8.29
C GLY A 82 15.30 -6.93 8.68
N PRO A 83 15.67 -7.80 9.64
CA PRO A 83 14.86 -8.99 9.99
C PRO A 83 13.57 -8.65 10.73
N ASP A 84 13.50 -7.50 11.38
CA ASP A 84 12.35 -7.05 12.16
C ASP A 84 11.65 -5.89 11.46
N PRO A 85 10.52 -6.13 10.77
CA PRO A 85 9.76 -5.08 10.08
C PRO A 85 9.37 -3.93 11.00
N LEU A 86 9.53 -2.71 10.48
CA LEU A 86 9.30 -1.46 11.22
C LEU A 86 7.83 -1.02 11.25
N GLU A 87 6.91 -1.84 10.74
CA GLU A 87 5.51 -1.49 10.48
C GLU A 87 5.39 -0.34 9.46
N THR A 88 4.16 0.09 9.17
CA THR A 88 3.92 1.05 8.08
C THR A 88 4.59 2.40 8.31
N GLY A 89 4.48 2.95 9.51
CA GLY A 89 5.05 4.26 9.83
C GLY A 89 6.58 4.27 9.82
N GLY A 90 7.18 3.28 10.47
CA GLY A 90 8.65 3.14 10.53
C GLY A 90 9.25 2.82 9.16
N GLY A 91 8.62 1.94 8.40
CA GLY A 91 9.07 1.57 7.04
C GLY A 91 9.06 2.75 6.08
N ILE A 92 7.96 3.53 6.06
CA ILE A 92 7.88 4.74 5.23
C ILE A 92 8.89 5.78 5.71
N THR A 93 9.03 5.99 7.03
CA THR A 93 10.04 6.94 7.58
C THR A 93 11.45 6.60 7.13
N LYS A 94 11.81 5.31 7.11
CA LYS A 94 13.11 4.84 6.62
C LYS A 94 13.29 5.10 5.13
N ALA A 95 12.22 4.99 4.34
CA ALA A 95 12.23 5.19 2.90
C ALA A 95 12.18 6.67 2.46
N LEU A 96 11.84 7.62 3.37
CA LEU A 96 11.72 9.05 3.03
C LEU A 96 12.91 9.64 2.27
N PRO A 97 14.19 9.33 2.59
CA PRO A 97 15.32 9.84 1.82
C PRO A 97 15.28 9.46 0.33
N MET A 98 14.63 8.34 -0.03
CA MET A 98 14.47 7.87 -1.41
C MET A 98 13.22 8.48 -2.05
N LEU A 99 12.15 8.70 -1.28
CA LEU A 99 10.87 9.26 -1.74
C LEU A 99 10.96 10.77 -1.99
N GLY A 100 11.67 11.50 -1.17
CA GLY A 100 11.84 12.96 -1.29
C GLY A 100 10.85 13.74 -0.42
N GLN A 101 10.58 15.00 -0.82
CA GLN A 101 9.79 15.97 -0.05
C GLN A 101 8.40 16.22 -0.63
N GLU A 102 8.11 15.66 -1.80
CA GLU A 102 6.84 15.81 -2.49
C GLU A 102 5.86 14.70 -2.08
N THR A 103 4.58 14.90 -2.40
CA THR A 103 3.56 13.85 -2.28
C THR A 103 4.00 12.58 -3.00
N PHE A 104 3.79 11.43 -2.38
CA PHE A 104 4.09 10.11 -2.93
C PHE A 104 2.92 9.15 -2.75
N LEU A 105 2.82 8.19 -3.64
CA LEU A 105 1.84 7.11 -3.56
C LEU A 105 2.36 5.99 -2.65
N VAL A 106 1.49 5.50 -1.78
CA VAL A 106 1.72 4.30 -0.95
C VAL A 106 0.79 3.21 -1.43
N VAL A 107 1.34 2.02 -1.68
CA VAL A 107 0.59 0.82 -2.04
C VAL A 107 1.02 -0.31 -1.11
N ASN A 108 0.07 -0.95 -0.44
CA ASN A 108 0.34 -2.19 0.28
C ASN A 108 0.59 -3.31 -0.72
N GLY A 109 1.76 -3.94 -0.67
CA GLY A 109 2.16 -5.00 -1.58
C GLY A 109 1.39 -6.32 -1.42
N ASP A 110 0.44 -6.36 -0.51
CA ASP A 110 -0.38 -7.53 -0.19
C ASP A 110 -1.87 -7.34 -0.56
N VAL A 111 -2.23 -6.26 -1.22
CA VAL A 111 -3.58 -6.04 -1.74
C VAL A 111 -3.62 -6.29 -3.25
N TRP A 112 -4.77 -6.66 -3.73
CA TRP A 112 -5.13 -6.64 -5.14
C TRP A 112 -6.36 -5.77 -5.34
N CYS A 113 -6.42 -5.00 -6.40
CA CYS A 113 -7.60 -4.20 -6.77
C CYS A 113 -7.61 -3.94 -8.27
N ASP A 114 -8.76 -3.57 -8.80
CA ASP A 114 -8.93 -3.14 -10.20
C ASP A 114 -8.79 -1.62 -10.38
N LEU A 115 -8.48 -0.86 -9.31
CA LEU A 115 -8.26 0.60 -9.38
C LEU A 115 -7.27 0.96 -10.49
N ASP A 116 -7.68 1.89 -11.35
CA ASP A 116 -6.79 2.51 -12.34
C ASP A 116 -5.90 3.56 -11.65
N PHE A 117 -4.59 3.32 -11.63
CA PHE A 117 -3.66 4.26 -11.02
C PHE A 117 -3.46 5.55 -11.84
N GLY A 118 -3.89 5.56 -13.11
CA GLY A 118 -3.96 6.76 -13.93
C GLY A 118 -5.00 7.78 -13.45
N GLU A 119 -5.99 7.34 -12.66
CA GLU A 119 -7.01 8.21 -12.06
C GLU A 119 -6.57 8.80 -10.70
N ILE A 120 -5.41 8.39 -10.17
CA ILE A 120 -4.89 8.92 -8.91
C ILE A 120 -4.45 10.38 -9.11
N PRO A 121 -4.89 11.34 -8.26
CA PRO A 121 -4.47 12.73 -8.35
C PRO A 121 -2.94 12.88 -8.26
N GLU A 122 -2.35 13.72 -9.11
CA GLU A 122 -0.89 13.94 -9.12
C GLU A 122 -0.36 14.61 -7.84
N ARG A 123 -1.23 15.23 -7.04
CA ARG A 123 -0.88 15.90 -5.79
C ARG A 123 -2.09 16.03 -4.86
N LEU A 124 -1.79 16.16 -3.58
CA LEU A 124 -2.78 16.50 -2.56
C LEU A 124 -3.13 18.00 -2.58
N PRO A 125 -4.34 18.37 -2.13
CA PRO A 125 -4.60 19.74 -1.72
C PRO A 125 -3.55 20.22 -0.71
N GLU A 126 -3.16 21.49 -0.75
CA GLU A 126 -2.05 22.03 0.06
C GLU A 126 -2.23 21.80 1.57
N LYS A 127 -3.48 21.85 2.05
CA LYS A 127 -3.79 21.61 3.47
C LYS A 127 -3.70 20.13 3.88
N ASP A 128 -3.80 19.19 2.94
CA ASP A 128 -3.99 17.77 3.25
C ASP A 128 -2.66 17.04 3.47
N ASP A 129 -2.65 16.17 4.47
CA ASP A 129 -1.53 15.27 4.79
C ASP A 129 -1.65 13.95 4.04
N ALA A 130 -2.89 13.53 3.72
CA ALA A 130 -3.17 12.28 3.06
C ALA A 130 -4.46 12.32 2.24
N LEU A 131 -4.52 11.40 1.26
CA LEU A 131 -5.74 11.00 0.55
C LEU A 131 -5.81 9.48 0.59
N LEU A 132 -6.85 8.92 1.21
CA LEU A 132 -7.02 7.48 1.33
C LEU A 132 -7.98 6.95 0.26
N PHE A 133 -7.64 5.82 -0.34
CA PHE A 133 -8.62 5.02 -1.08
C PHE A 133 -9.29 4.06 -0.10
N LEU A 134 -10.60 4.10 -0.09
CA LEU A 134 -11.46 3.34 0.81
C LEU A 134 -12.32 2.39 -0.02
N VAL A 135 -12.64 1.23 0.56
CA VAL A 135 -13.56 0.25 -0.03
C VAL A 135 -14.71 -0.02 0.93
N PRO A 136 -15.89 -0.43 0.43
CA PRO A 136 -16.95 -0.89 1.30
C PRO A 136 -16.46 -2.01 2.22
N GLN A 137 -16.94 -2.04 3.47
CA GLN A 137 -16.62 -3.10 4.40
C GLN A 137 -17.09 -4.45 3.84
N PRO A 138 -16.17 -5.42 3.62
CA PRO A 138 -16.56 -6.74 3.17
C PRO A 138 -17.30 -7.52 4.28
N GLU A 139 -18.13 -8.50 3.90
CA GLU A 139 -18.92 -9.31 4.84
C GLU A 139 -18.08 -10.07 5.88
N TRP A 140 -16.84 -10.42 5.54
CA TRP A 140 -15.92 -11.13 6.44
C TRP A 140 -15.25 -10.23 7.49
N ARG A 141 -15.48 -8.89 7.46
CA ARG A 141 -14.98 -7.92 8.43
C ARG A 141 -16.11 -7.47 9.34
N GLU A 142 -15.92 -7.58 10.64
CA GLU A 142 -16.92 -7.16 11.63
C GLU A 142 -17.09 -5.65 11.70
N LYS A 143 -16.03 -4.89 11.41
CA LYS A 143 -16.01 -3.43 11.54
C LYS A 143 -15.10 -2.81 10.49
N GLY A 144 -15.51 -1.68 9.92
CA GLY A 144 -14.68 -0.84 9.08
C GLY A 144 -13.56 -0.12 9.85
N ASP A 145 -12.72 0.57 9.14
CA ASP A 145 -11.63 1.38 9.70
C ASP A 145 -12.06 2.84 9.86
N PHE A 146 -12.82 3.37 8.88
CA PHE A 146 -13.22 4.78 8.75
C PHE A 146 -14.62 4.91 8.15
N SER A 147 -15.15 6.14 8.17
CA SER A 147 -16.29 6.57 7.37
C SER A 147 -15.89 7.74 6.47
N LEU A 148 -16.73 8.05 5.47
CA LEU A 148 -16.50 9.14 4.52
C LEU A 148 -17.68 10.13 4.56
N GLN A 149 -17.38 11.42 4.71
CA GLN A 149 -18.34 12.51 4.64
C GLN A 149 -17.78 13.62 3.74
N ASP A 150 -18.51 14.01 2.70
CA ASP A 150 -18.09 15.06 1.74
C ASP A 150 -16.65 14.90 1.23
N ASN A 151 -16.25 13.65 0.88
CA ASN A 151 -14.89 13.27 0.49
C ASN A 151 -13.82 13.53 1.57
N ARG A 152 -14.22 13.66 2.84
CA ARG A 152 -13.30 13.70 3.99
C ARG A 152 -13.40 12.41 4.78
N VAL A 153 -12.26 11.87 5.16
CA VAL A 153 -12.20 10.71 6.05
C VAL A 153 -12.53 11.17 7.47
N VAL A 154 -13.46 10.48 8.11
CA VAL A 154 -13.89 10.79 9.48
C VAL A 154 -13.85 9.55 10.37
N GLU A 155 -13.58 9.77 11.66
CA GLU A 155 -13.77 8.75 12.69
C GLU A 155 -15.27 8.58 12.97
N SER A 156 -15.70 7.34 13.14
CA SER A 156 -17.09 7.00 13.43
C SER A 156 -17.16 5.91 14.49
N VAL A 157 -18.27 5.89 15.25
CA VAL A 157 -18.57 4.80 16.18
C VAL A 157 -18.94 3.52 15.45
N SER A 158 -19.45 3.66 14.23
CA SER A 158 -19.81 2.56 13.32
C SER A 158 -19.22 2.82 11.95
N PRO A 159 -17.89 2.69 11.79
CA PRO A 159 -17.24 2.86 10.50
C PRO A 159 -17.65 1.73 9.55
N ASP A 160 -17.87 2.08 8.29
CA ASP A 160 -18.44 1.23 7.24
C ASP A 160 -17.52 1.04 6.03
N LEU A 161 -16.34 1.65 6.08
CA LEU A 161 -15.34 1.55 5.01
C LEU A 161 -14.01 1.02 5.55
N LEU A 162 -13.30 0.25 4.71
CA LEU A 162 -11.92 -0.17 4.97
C LEU A 162 -10.93 0.70 4.21
N TYR A 163 -9.77 0.93 4.80
CA TYR A 163 -8.61 1.43 4.08
C TYR A 163 -8.12 0.39 3.07
N ALA A 164 -8.14 0.75 1.79
CA ALA A 164 -7.80 -0.16 0.70
C ALA A 164 -6.31 -0.53 0.64
N GLY A 165 -5.46 0.04 1.50
CA GLY A 165 -4.01 -0.13 1.40
C GLY A 165 -3.38 0.71 0.30
N ILE A 166 -4.08 1.71 -0.23
CA ILE A 166 -3.61 2.65 -1.25
C ILE A 166 -3.88 4.07 -0.77
N ALA A 167 -2.86 4.92 -0.77
CA ALA A 167 -2.99 6.31 -0.33
C ALA A 167 -1.95 7.22 -0.97
N LEU A 168 -2.27 8.49 -1.10
CA LEU A 168 -1.27 9.55 -1.24
C LEU A 168 -0.90 10.08 0.15
N TYR A 169 0.39 10.22 0.41
CA TYR A 169 0.90 10.90 1.61
C TYR A 169 1.80 12.06 1.25
N HIS A 170 1.63 13.17 1.97
CA HIS A 170 2.64 14.20 2.03
C HIS A 170 3.65 13.85 3.15
N PRO A 171 4.98 13.99 2.94
CA PRO A 171 6.00 13.65 3.94
C PRO A 171 5.76 14.24 5.32
N ARG A 172 5.12 15.42 5.43
CA ARG A 172 4.83 16.10 6.71
C ARG A 172 3.99 15.27 7.69
N ILE A 173 3.24 14.25 7.21
CA ILE A 173 2.52 13.32 8.11
C ILE A 173 3.49 12.57 9.04
N LEU A 174 4.77 12.49 8.64
CA LEU A 174 5.86 11.85 9.37
C LEU A 174 6.81 12.85 10.04
N ASP A 175 6.48 14.14 10.09
CA ASP A 175 7.34 15.14 10.72
C ASP A 175 7.69 14.76 12.16
N GLY A 176 8.98 14.83 12.50
CA GLY A 176 9.50 14.44 13.79
C GLY A 176 9.51 12.94 14.07
N ALA A 177 9.11 12.08 13.11
CA ALA A 177 9.21 10.63 13.26
C ALA A 177 10.68 10.19 13.25
N LYS A 178 10.98 9.14 14.03
CA LYS A 178 12.26 8.44 14.02
C LYS A 178 12.12 7.13 13.26
N VAL A 179 13.25 6.63 12.73
CA VAL A 179 13.30 5.29 12.13
C VAL A 179 13.26 4.26 13.26
N GLU A 180 12.06 3.88 13.63
CA GLU A 180 11.76 2.87 14.66
C GLU A 180 10.46 2.16 14.31
N LYS A 181 10.13 1.11 15.03
CA LYS A 181 8.92 0.34 14.78
C LYS A 181 7.67 1.07 15.28
N PHE A 182 6.82 1.55 14.36
CA PHE A 182 5.52 2.13 14.68
C PHE A 182 4.54 2.07 13.51
N SER A 183 3.25 2.06 13.84
CA SER A 183 2.15 2.15 12.87
C SER A 183 1.88 3.59 12.47
N ILE A 184 1.58 3.85 11.19
CA ILE A 184 1.16 5.17 10.69
C ILE A 184 -0.21 5.60 11.24
N VAL A 185 -1.05 4.65 11.68
CA VAL A 185 -2.45 4.88 12.06
C VAL A 185 -2.65 5.98 13.10
N PRO A 186 -1.87 6.08 14.19
CA PRO A 186 -2.04 7.19 15.15
C PRO A 186 -1.84 8.58 14.53
N ARG A 187 -0.87 8.73 13.63
CA ARG A 187 -0.60 9.99 12.92
C ARG A 187 -1.72 10.32 11.93
N LEU A 188 -2.19 9.30 11.22
CA LEU A 188 -3.32 9.43 10.31
C LEU A 188 -4.57 9.89 11.06
N ARG A 189 -4.88 9.31 12.22
CA ARG A 189 -6.01 9.73 13.07
C ARG A 189 -5.86 11.18 13.55
N GLN A 190 -4.66 11.62 13.88
CA GLN A 190 -4.38 13.02 14.24
C GLN A 190 -4.68 13.96 13.05
N SER A 191 -4.28 13.59 11.85
CA SER A 191 -4.58 14.35 10.62
C SER A 191 -6.07 14.35 10.30
N ILE A 192 -6.78 13.22 10.49
CA ILE A 192 -8.23 13.13 10.36
C ILE A 192 -8.93 14.09 11.33
N ALA A 193 -8.56 14.07 12.60
CA ALA A 193 -9.12 14.97 13.62
C ALA A 193 -8.89 16.46 13.29
N SER A 194 -7.89 16.77 12.48
CA SER A 194 -7.57 18.13 12.00
C SER A 194 -8.16 18.47 10.63
N ASP A 195 -9.05 17.64 10.09
CA ASP A 195 -9.63 17.76 8.74
C ASP A 195 -8.58 17.87 7.62
N ARG A 196 -7.52 17.06 7.71
CA ARG A 196 -6.39 17.06 6.76
C ARG A 196 -6.25 15.75 5.98
N VAL A 197 -7.33 14.94 5.92
CA VAL A 197 -7.34 13.67 5.19
C VAL A 197 -8.54 13.61 4.27
N GLY A 198 -8.27 13.58 2.97
CA GLY A 198 -9.26 13.29 1.95
C GLY A 198 -9.52 11.80 1.80
N GLY A 199 -10.64 11.43 1.19
CA GLY A 199 -10.98 10.05 0.88
C GLY A 199 -11.66 9.90 -0.46
N ILE A 200 -11.35 8.80 -1.15
CA ILE A 200 -12.01 8.36 -2.37
C ILE A 200 -12.58 6.97 -2.14
N LEU A 201 -13.88 6.81 -2.39
CA LEU A 201 -14.53 5.50 -2.33
C LEU A 201 -14.31 4.75 -3.64
N HIS A 202 -13.53 3.67 -3.59
CA HIS A 202 -13.40 2.71 -4.67
C HIS A 202 -14.49 1.65 -4.55
N LYS A 203 -15.28 1.48 -5.62
CA LYS A 203 -16.42 0.55 -5.66
C LYS A 203 -16.14 -0.70 -6.52
N GLY A 204 -14.95 -0.79 -7.08
CA GLY A 204 -14.51 -1.92 -7.87
C GLY A 204 -14.04 -3.10 -7.00
N SER A 205 -13.40 -4.05 -7.64
CA SER A 205 -12.88 -5.26 -6.98
C SER A 205 -11.65 -4.92 -6.14
N TRP A 206 -11.61 -5.48 -4.93
CA TRP A 206 -10.51 -5.33 -3.99
C TRP A 206 -10.39 -6.53 -3.07
N ASP A 207 -9.17 -6.97 -2.79
CA ASP A 207 -8.86 -8.02 -1.82
C ASP A 207 -7.50 -7.77 -1.15
N ASP A 208 -7.39 -8.01 0.18
CA ASP A 208 -6.12 -7.93 0.91
C ASP A 208 -5.32 -9.25 0.89
N VAL A 209 -5.78 -10.23 0.09
CA VAL A 209 -5.18 -11.57 -0.09
C VAL A 209 -4.73 -12.15 1.27
N GLY A 210 -5.62 -12.04 2.25
CA GLY A 210 -5.26 -12.26 3.66
C GLY A 210 -5.22 -13.70 4.11
N THR A 211 -5.93 -14.62 3.43
CA THR A 211 -6.04 -16.04 3.79
C THR A 211 -5.92 -16.93 2.56
N PRO A 212 -5.61 -18.25 2.72
CA PRO A 212 -5.58 -19.19 1.62
C PRO A 212 -6.87 -19.22 0.80
N GLU A 213 -8.02 -19.22 1.46
CA GLU A 213 -9.35 -19.26 0.81
C GLU A 213 -9.58 -18.04 -0.07
N ARG A 214 -9.15 -16.86 0.39
CA ARG A 214 -9.27 -15.60 -0.39
C ARG A 214 -8.30 -15.56 -1.55
N LEU A 215 -7.09 -16.10 -1.37
CA LEU A 215 -6.15 -16.29 -2.46
C LEU A 215 -6.72 -17.22 -3.55
N GLU A 216 -7.34 -18.34 -3.16
CA GLU A 216 -7.99 -19.27 -4.07
C GLU A 216 -9.17 -18.62 -4.82
N SER A 217 -10.01 -17.87 -4.10
CA SER A 217 -11.13 -17.12 -4.70
C SER A 217 -10.63 -16.11 -5.74
N LEU A 218 -9.60 -15.32 -5.39
CA LEU A 218 -9.03 -14.35 -6.31
C LEU A 218 -8.39 -15.03 -7.53
N GLN A 219 -7.69 -16.15 -7.34
CA GLN A 219 -7.12 -16.93 -8.46
C GLN A 219 -8.20 -17.46 -9.43
N ALA A 220 -9.36 -17.86 -8.90
CA ALA A 220 -10.47 -18.33 -9.72
C ALA A 220 -11.03 -17.23 -10.65
N GLU A 221 -11.03 -15.97 -10.21
CA GLU A 221 -11.45 -14.82 -11.05
C GLU A 221 -10.56 -14.62 -12.29
N PHE A 222 -9.26 -14.97 -12.18
CA PHE A 222 -8.32 -14.90 -13.31
C PHE A 222 -8.37 -16.12 -14.25
N GLY A 223 -9.02 -17.20 -13.85
CA GLY A 223 -9.12 -18.44 -14.63
C GLY A 223 -10.44 -18.59 -15.39
N SER A 224 -11.37 -17.66 -15.21
CA SER A 224 -12.69 -17.60 -15.88
C SER A 224 -12.68 -16.63 -17.11
#